data_d4908b825adc2b40b836390d06d48467
#
_entry.id   d4908b825adc2b40b836390d06d48467
#
_cell.length_a   1.000
_cell.length_b   1.000
_cell.length_c   1.000
_cell.angle_alpha   90.00
_cell.angle_beta   90.00
_cell.angle_gamma   90.00
#
_symmetry.space_group_name_H-M   'P 1'
#
loop_
_entity.id
_entity.type
_entity.pdbx_description
1 polymer ?
#
loop_
_entity_poly.entity_id
_entity_poly.type
_entity_poly.pdbx_seq_one_letter_code
_entity_poly.pdbx_strand_id
1 'polypeptide(L)'
;MSLSKGIQSAAAAALSAAMLIAVAACGTTDSPDTASKSGDSSKDSSSTSIQGFDTSSIQKDDEIAALLPDSGAGDGTLTVGADTSYAPAEFLAEDGKTPVGFDVDLSKALAAVFGLKENTVSSKFDSIIPSVGSKYDIGISSFTVTKERMEAGDFVTYFKAGSTFVVQKGNPNKVDSSNLCGVKVAVQTGTTQEEEVNKDNEQCKADGKDAIDIQSSKLQTDVTTAVASGKADIFYADTPVAGYAIKQTGDTLEALGEDVGVTPEAVAVKKGDSKTAEAVQKAIQKLMDDGTYKKILDTWGVSSGAVDKAEINPSVE
;
A
#
# COMPACT_ATOMS: atom_id res chain seq x y z
N MET A 1 -51.00 30.67 24.97
CA MET A 1 -51.83 31.35 23.99
C MET A 1 -51.28 30.98 22.63
N SER A 2 -51.87 30.02 22.03
CA SER A 2 -52.97 30.00 21.04
C SER A 2 -52.39 30.12 19.62
N LEU A 3 -52.30 29.00 18.91
CA LEU A 3 -53.20 28.57 17.79
C LEU A 3 -52.92 29.35 16.49
N SER A 4 -52.85 28.87 15.30
CA SER A 4 -53.42 27.64 14.68
C SER A 4 -53.03 27.56 13.20
N LYS A 5 -52.85 26.35 12.69
CA LYS A 5 -53.51 25.74 11.52
C LYS A 5 -53.45 26.43 10.14
N GLY A 6 -53.11 25.62 9.16
CA GLY A 6 -53.53 25.84 7.79
C GLY A 6 -52.95 24.74 6.85
N ILE A 7 -53.69 23.66 6.76
CA ILE A 7 -53.64 22.58 5.76
C ILE A 7 -54.17 23.14 4.43
N GLN A 8 -53.61 22.77 3.29
CA GLN A 8 -54.44 22.19 2.20
C GLN A 8 -53.56 21.66 1.02
N SER A 9 -53.89 20.46 0.71
CA SER A 9 -53.55 19.60 -0.38
C SER A 9 -54.07 20.10 -1.73
N ALA A 10 -53.42 19.73 -2.82
CA ALA A 10 -54.10 19.32 -4.05
C ALA A 10 -53.18 18.49 -4.94
N ALA A 11 -53.69 17.35 -5.31
CA ALA A 11 -53.18 16.36 -6.22
C ALA A 11 -53.58 16.67 -7.68
N ALA A 12 -52.97 16.01 -8.59
CA ALA A 12 -53.39 15.47 -9.90
C ALA A 12 -52.31 15.72 -10.96
N ALA A 13 -51.99 14.89 -11.90
CA ALA A 13 -52.42 13.59 -12.36
C ALA A 13 -51.44 13.24 -13.52
N ALA A 14 -51.33 11.97 -13.77
CA ALA A 14 -50.56 11.26 -14.78
C ALA A 14 -50.80 11.71 -16.22
N LEU A 15 -49.79 11.44 -17.09
CA LEU A 15 -50.04 10.96 -18.47
C LEU A 15 -48.82 10.18 -18.99
N SER A 16 -49.11 8.92 -19.26
CA SER A 16 -48.27 7.90 -19.91
C SER A 16 -48.18 8.17 -21.42
N ALA A 17 -47.05 7.88 -22.04
CA ALA A 17 -47.02 7.53 -23.46
C ALA A 17 -45.89 6.52 -23.71
N ALA A 18 -46.27 5.29 -23.88
CA ALA A 18 -45.46 4.21 -24.43
C ALA A 18 -45.43 4.36 -25.97
N MET A 19 -44.24 4.23 -26.57
CA MET A 19 -44.13 3.94 -28.01
C MET A 19 -43.27 2.68 -28.19
N LEU A 20 -43.97 1.61 -28.52
CA LEU A 20 -43.47 0.37 -29.10
C LEU A 20 -43.25 0.62 -30.61
N ILE A 21 -42.06 0.33 -31.13
CA ILE A 21 -41.86 0.09 -32.54
C ILE A 21 -41.29 -1.32 -32.72
N ALA A 22 -42.11 -2.20 -33.20
CA ALA A 22 -41.78 -3.51 -33.72
C ALA A 22 -41.31 -3.32 -35.18
N VAL A 23 -40.24 -3.95 -35.58
CA VAL A 23 -39.88 -4.19 -36.98
C VAL A 23 -39.73 -5.68 -37.21
N ALA A 24 -40.56 -6.15 -38.09
CA ALA A 24 -40.70 -7.53 -38.51
C ALA A 24 -39.59 -8.00 -39.44
N ALA A 25 -39.30 -9.29 -39.33
CA ALA A 25 -38.46 -10.08 -40.23
C ALA A 25 -39.22 -10.52 -41.48
N CYS A 26 -38.50 -10.70 -42.57
CA CYS A 26 -38.71 -11.65 -43.68
C CYS A 26 -37.52 -11.50 -44.63
N GLY A 27 -36.82 -12.47 -45.14
CA GLY A 27 -37.00 -13.89 -45.32
C GLY A 27 -36.31 -14.30 -46.61
N THR A 28 -35.65 -15.48 -46.54
CA THR A 28 -35.35 -16.44 -47.66
C THR A 28 -34.36 -16.07 -48.77
N THR A 29 -33.35 -16.80 -49.06
CA THR A 29 -32.97 -18.11 -49.58
C THR A 29 -31.65 -18.05 -50.38
N ASP A 30 -30.92 -19.15 -50.26
CA ASP A 30 -29.99 -19.81 -51.17
C ASP A 30 -28.51 -19.39 -51.26
N SER A 31 -27.69 -20.40 -50.90
CA SER A 31 -26.24 -20.57 -51.07
C SER A 31 -25.81 -20.75 -52.55
N PRO A 32 -24.51 -20.86 -52.93
CA PRO A 32 -23.32 -21.28 -52.15
C PRO A 32 -21.99 -20.54 -52.41
N ASP A 33 -21.03 -20.82 -51.50
CA ASP A 33 -19.55 -20.84 -51.69
C ASP A 33 -18.80 -19.60 -52.15
N THR A 34 -18.02 -19.03 -51.22
CA THR A 34 -16.56 -18.98 -51.31
C THR A 34 -15.95 -18.45 -49.97
N ALA A 35 -14.93 -19.16 -49.52
CA ALA A 35 -14.15 -18.89 -48.30
C ALA A 35 -13.44 -17.52 -48.37
N SER A 36 -13.66 -16.68 -47.33
CA SER A 36 -12.71 -15.62 -46.95
C SER A 36 -12.68 -15.52 -45.45
N LYS A 37 -11.55 -15.87 -44.88
CA LYS A 37 -11.21 -15.67 -43.48
C LYS A 37 -11.21 -14.18 -43.16
N SER A 38 -12.20 -13.72 -42.42
CA SER A 38 -12.12 -12.45 -41.67
C SER A 38 -11.82 -12.81 -40.22
N GLY A 39 -10.62 -12.49 -39.78
CA GLY A 39 -10.22 -12.63 -38.40
C GLY A 39 -11.10 -11.73 -37.53
N ASP A 40 -11.86 -12.35 -36.69
CA ASP A 40 -12.53 -11.73 -35.57
C ASP A 40 -11.46 -11.37 -34.52
N SER A 41 -11.03 -10.12 -34.54
CA SER A 41 -10.21 -9.56 -33.46
C SER A 41 -11.12 -9.25 -32.30
N SER A 42 -11.49 -10.28 -31.54
CA SER A 42 -11.94 -10.12 -30.18
C SER A 42 -10.82 -9.41 -29.43
N LYS A 43 -10.98 -8.13 -29.17
CA LYS A 43 -10.20 -7.44 -28.13
C LYS A 43 -10.61 -8.06 -26.83
N ASP A 44 -9.84 -9.06 -26.46
CA ASP A 44 -9.79 -9.58 -25.12
C ASP A 44 -9.31 -8.43 -24.22
N SER A 45 -10.26 -7.74 -23.60
CA SER A 45 -9.96 -6.85 -22.50
C SER A 45 -9.68 -7.75 -21.31
N SER A 46 -8.51 -8.38 -21.30
CA SER A 46 -7.99 -9.01 -20.11
C SER A 46 -7.77 -7.89 -19.08
N SER A 47 -8.72 -7.73 -18.17
CA SER A 47 -8.44 -7.12 -16.88
C SER A 47 -7.35 -7.98 -16.27
N THR A 48 -6.12 -7.48 -16.31
CA THR A 48 -4.99 -8.13 -15.65
C THR A 48 -5.22 -7.91 -14.17
N SER A 49 -5.98 -8.81 -13.53
CA SER A 49 -6.07 -8.85 -12.08
C SER A 49 -4.65 -8.87 -11.54
N ILE A 50 -4.32 -7.94 -10.66
CA ILE A 50 -3.01 -7.91 -9.97
C ILE A 50 -2.93 -9.22 -9.18
N GLN A 51 -2.13 -10.15 -9.67
CA GLN A 51 -1.96 -11.45 -9.04
C GLN A 51 -0.68 -11.41 -8.23
N GLY A 52 -0.80 -11.53 -6.90
CA GLY A 52 0.31 -11.67 -5.98
C GLY A 52 1.03 -13.02 -6.13
N PHE A 53 2.06 -13.22 -5.32
CA PHE A 53 2.82 -14.48 -5.30
C PHE A 53 1.96 -15.61 -4.70
N ASP A 54 1.96 -16.79 -5.35
CA ASP A 54 1.28 -17.98 -4.84
C ASP A 54 2.09 -18.65 -3.72
N THR A 55 1.59 -18.55 -2.50
CA THR A 55 2.20 -19.10 -1.28
C THR A 55 1.77 -20.55 -0.99
N SER A 56 0.91 -21.15 -1.78
CA SER A 56 0.31 -22.47 -1.52
C SER A 56 1.32 -23.63 -1.47
N SER A 57 2.48 -23.46 -2.09
CA SER A 57 3.56 -24.46 -2.10
C SER A 57 4.48 -24.41 -0.87
N ILE A 58 4.35 -23.35 -0.04
CA ILE A 58 5.19 -23.17 1.15
C ILE A 58 4.75 -24.17 2.22
N GLN A 59 5.70 -24.94 2.73
CA GLN A 59 5.41 -25.95 3.76
C GLN A 59 5.68 -25.39 5.15
N LYS A 60 4.84 -25.79 6.10
CA LYS A 60 5.05 -25.53 7.51
C LYS A 60 6.42 -26.03 7.95
N ASP A 61 7.09 -25.27 8.77
CA ASP A 61 8.31 -25.66 9.48
C ASP A 61 8.00 -25.83 10.98
N ASP A 62 7.98 -27.08 11.42
CA ASP A 62 7.57 -27.37 12.79
C ASP A 62 8.56 -26.82 13.86
N GLU A 63 9.86 -26.70 13.52
CA GLU A 63 10.87 -26.15 14.43
C GLU A 63 10.69 -24.64 14.58
N ILE A 64 10.45 -23.93 13.48
CA ILE A 64 10.19 -22.49 13.50
C ILE A 64 8.83 -22.20 14.14
N ALA A 65 7.80 -22.96 13.78
CA ALA A 65 6.46 -22.78 14.35
C ALA A 65 6.43 -23.00 15.87
N ALA A 66 7.26 -23.91 16.40
CA ALA A 66 7.36 -24.16 17.85
C ALA A 66 8.00 -23.00 18.66
N LEU A 67 8.59 -22.01 17.99
CA LEU A 67 9.12 -20.82 18.65
C LEU A 67 8.02 -19.81 18.99
N LEU A 68 6.90 -19.84 18.25
CA LEU A 68 5.78 -18.92 18.52
C LEU A 68 5.20 -19.21 19.91
N PRO A 69 4.95 -18.17 20.72
CA PRO A 69 4.26 -18.33 21.98
C PRO A 69 2.78 -18.71 21.77
N ASP A 70 2.21 -19.51 22.68
CA ASP A 70 0.79 -19.92 22.64
C ASP A 70 -0.18 -18.71 22.58
N SER A 71 0.26 -17.53 23.05
CA SER A 71 -0.53 -16.29 23.03
C SER A 71 -0.57 -15.57 21.68
N GLY A 72 0.34 -15.88 20.76
CA GLY A 72 0.49 -15.13 19.50
C GLY A 72 -0.16 -15.80 18.28
N ALA A 73 -0.58 -17.05 18.40
CA ALA A 73 -1.14 -17.80 17.28
C ALA A 73 -2.09 -18.92 17.76
N GLY A 74 -2.58 -18.81 18.99
CA GLY A 74 -3.39 -19.85 19.63
C GLY A 74 -4.75 -20.08 18.99
N ASP A 75 -5.23 -19.17 18.15
CA ASP A 75 -6.46 -19.31 17.37
C ASP A 75 -6.24 -19.89 15.96
N GLY A 76 -4.98 -20.20 15.60
CA GLY A 76 -4.60 -20.73 14.29
C GLY A 76 -4.51 -19.66 13.19
N THR A 77 -4.45 -18.38 13.56
CA THR A 77 -4.40 -17.24 12.64
C THR A 77 -3.21 -16.34 12.97
N LEU A 78 -2.47 -15.89 11.97
CA LEU A 78 -1.51 -14.80 12.06
C LEU A 78 -2.23 -13.51 11.68
N THR A 79 -2.57 -12.69 12.65
CA THR A 79 -3.22 -11.39 12.42
C THR A 79 -2.16 -10.31 12.21
N VAL A 80 -2.16 -9.70 11.02
CA VAL A 80 -1.16 -8.74 10.58
C VAL A 80 -1.78 -7.34 10.44
N GLY A 81 -1.23 -6.34 11.15
CA GLY A 81 -1.60 -4.95 10.96
C GLY A 81 -0.84 -4.35 9.76
N ALA A 82 -1.55 -3.76 8.80
CA ALA A 82 -0.97 -3.11 7.61
C ALA A 82 -1.79 -1.89 7.19
N ASP A 83 -1.16 -0.88 6.59
CA ASP A 83 -1.86 0.24 5.96
C ASP A 83 -2.08 -0.03 4.47
N THR A 84 -3.25 -0.53 4.13
CA THR A 84 -3.58 -0.94 2.76
C THR A 84 -3.80 0.23 1.78
N SER A 85 -3.06 1.31 1.94
CA SER A 85 -3.00 2.44 1.01
C SER A 85 -1.62 2.63 0.38
N TYR A 86 -0.64 1.75 0.68
CA TYR A 86 0.80 1.94 0.42
C TYR A 86 1.32 1.03 -0.71
N ALA A 87 0.69 1.09 -1.88
CA ALA A 87 1.09 0.29 -3.05
C ALA A 87 2.53 0.60 -3.52
N PRO A 88 3.35 -0.42 -3.88
CA PRO A 88 3.01 -1.82 -4.10
C PRO A 88 3.23 -2.73 -2.88
N ALA A 89 3.54 -2.18 -1.69
CA ALA A 89 3.82 -2.95 -0.50
C ALA A 89 2.55 -3.62 0.05
N GLU A 90 1.53 -2.81 0.37
CA GLU A 90 0.23 -3.29 0.81
C GLU A 90 -0.89 -2.34 0.37
N PHE A 91 -1.85 -2.89 -0.35
CA PHE A 91 -2.98 -2.10 -0.84
C PHE A 91 -4.19 -3.00 -1.13
N LEU A 92 -5.33 -2.38 -1.41
CA LEU A 92 -6.54 -3.13 -1.76
C LEU A 92 -6.55 -3.40 -3.26
N ALA A 93 -6.87 -4.65 -3.64
CA ALA A 93 -7.12 -5.03 -5.01
C ALA A 93 -8.30 -4.26 -5.62
N GLU A 94 -8.58 -4.47 -6.90
CA GLU A 94 -9.67 -3.79 -7.62
C GLU A 94 -11.05 -3.99 -6.99
N ASP A 95 -11.26 -5.05 -6.20
CA ASP A 95 -12.49 -5.29 -5.46
C ASP A 95 -12.68 -4.35 -4.26
N GLY A 96 -11.67 -3.54 -3.94
CA GLY A 96 -11.65 -2.62 -2.82
C GLY A 96 -11.68 -3.28 -1.44
N LYS A 97 -11.35 -4.57 -1.34
CA LYS A 97 -11.47 -5.37 -0.10
C LYS A 97 -10.27 -6.29 0.15
N THR A 98 -9.77 -6.95 -0.89
CA THR A 98 -8.71 -7.95 -0.77
C THR A 98 -7.34 -7.28 -0.67
N PRO A 99 -6.60 -7.44 0.45
CA PRO A 99 -5.24 -6.94 0.56
C PRO A 99 -4.31 -7.68 -0.39
N VAL A 100 -3.45 -6.95 -1.07
CA VAL A 100 -2.41 -7.42 -1.99
C VAL A 100 -1.15 -6.57 -1.85
N GLY A 101 -0.02 -7.06 -2.32
CA GLY A 101 1.26 -6.36 -2.25
C GLY A 101 2.38 -7.27 -1.76
N PHE A 102 3.64 -6.82 -1.85
CA PHE A 102 4.76 -7.65 -1.45
C PHE A 102 4.80 -7.89 0.07
N ASP A 103 4.35 -6.95 0.90
CA ASP A 103 4.22 -7.10 2.35
C ASP A 103 3.11 -8.10 2.70
N VAL A 104 1.99 -8.06 1.95
CA VAL A 104 0.89 -9.01 2.11
C VAL A 104 1.31 -10.43 1.68
N ASP A 105 2.06 -10.56 0.59
CA ASP A 105 2.55 -11.86 0.14
C ASP A 105 3.63 -12.42 1.10
N LEU A 106 4.47 -11.54 1.68
CA LEU A 106 5.40 -11.94 2.73
C LEU A 106 4.65 -12.39 4.00
N SER A 107 3.60 -11.70 4.42
CA SER A 107 2.79 -12.09 5.58
C SER A 107 2.11 -13.45 5.37
N LYS A 108 1.59 -13.72 4.16
CA LYS A 108 1.06 -15.04 3.78
C LYS A 108 2.13 -16.12 3.81
N ALA A 109 3.34 -15.81 3.32
CA ALA A 109 4.47 -16.72 3.36
C ALA A 109 4.90 -17.06 4.79
N LEU A 110 4.97 -16.06 5.68
CA LEU A 110 5.25 -16.26 7.10
C LEU A 110 4.18 -17.14 7.77
N ALA A 111 2.91 -16.84 7.54
CA ALA A 111 1.82 -17.64 8.06
C ALA A 111 1.91 -19.11 7.59
N ALA A 112 2.25 -19.34 6.32
CA ALA A 112 2.45 -20.69 5.80
C ALA A 112 3.62 -21.43 6.49
N VAL A 113 4.77 -20.75 6.70
CA VAL A 113 5.90 -21.32 7.48
C VAL A 113 5.48 -21.68 8.89
N PHE A 114 4.64 -20.89 9.55
CA PHE A 114 4.12 -21.15 10.88
C PHE A 114 2.98 -22.20 10.87
N GLY A 115 2.41 -22.53 9.73
CA GLY A 115 1.24 -23.40 9.61
C GLY A 115 -0.06 -22.74 10.10
N LEU A 116 -0.14 -21.41 9.97
CA LEU A 116 -1.27 -20.57 10.35
C LEU A 116 -2.03 -20.07 9.11
N LYS A 117 -3.26 -19.58 9.33
CA LYS A 117 -3.97 -18.77 8.36
C LYS A 117 -3.49 -17.33 8.47
N GLU A 118 -3.32 -16.66 7.36
CA GLU A 118 -3.01 -15.23 7.34
C GLU A 118 -4.29 -14.40 7.37
N ASN A 119 -4.25 -13.26 8.11
CA ASN A 119 -5.31 -12.27 8.17
C ASN A 119 -4.73 -10.86 8.23
N THR A 120 -4.53 -10.22 7.08
CA THR A 120 -4.15 -8.81 7.02
C THR A 120 -5.34 -7.92 7.40
N VAL A 121 -5.16 -7.10 8.42
CA VAL A 121 -6.14 -6.12 8.91
C VAL A 121 -5.70 -4.71 8.53
N SER A 122 -6.48 -4.07 7.66
CA SER A 122 -6.25 -2.68 7.27
C SER A 122 -6.37 -1.73 8.46
N SER A 123 -5.37 -0.86 8.62
CA SER A 123 -5.29 0.11 9.72
C SER A 123 -4.57 1.36 9.25
N LYS A 124 -4.65 2.44 10.02
CA LYS A 124 -3.84 3.63 9.77
C LYS A 124 -2.41 3.38 10.20
N PHE A 125 -1.45 3.80 9.39
CA PHE A 125 -0.03 3.56 9.58
C PHE A 125 0.46 3.88 11.00
N ASP A 126 0.18 5.08 11.49
CA ASP A 126 0.59 5.58 12.82
C ASP A 126 0.01 4.80 14.01
N SER A 127 -1.02 3.98 13.79
CA SER A 127 -1.68 3.22 14.84
C SER A 127 -1.27 1.73 14.88
N ILE A 128 -0.47 1.25 13.92
CA ILE A 128 -0.14 -0.17 13.82
C ILE A 128 0.85 -0.59 14.92
N ILE A 129 2.04 0.03 14.97
CA ILE A 129 3.08 -0.32 15.96
C ILE A 129 2.55 -0.33 17.40
N PRO A 130 1.82 0.71 17.87
CA PRO A 130 1.25 0.70 19.23
C PRO A 130 0.22 -0.39 19.49
N SER A 131 -0.32 -1.00 18.44
CA SER A 131 -1.37 -2.03 18.54
C SER A 131 -0.84 -3.47 18.39
N VAL A 132 0.46 -3.64 18.06
CA VAL A 132 1.10 -4.95 17.97
C VAL A 132 1.16 -5.61 19.35
N GLY A 133 0.82 -6.89 19.41
CA GLY A 133 0.71 -7.69 20.65
C GLY A 133 -0.57 -7.43 21.45
N SER A 134 -1.50 -6.61 20.93
CA SER A 134 -2.83 -6.40 21.52
C SER A 134 -3.97 -6.58 20.51
N LYS A 135 -3.82 -6.05 19.31
CA LYS A 135 -4.79 -6.13 18.21
C LYS A 135 -4.24 -6.95 17.04
N TYR A 136 -2.93 -6.93 16.84
CA TYR A 136 -2.22 -7.66 15.82
C TYR A 136 -1.13 -8.51 16.45
N ASP A 137 -0.83 -9.68 15.88
CA ASP A 137 0.31 -10.50 16.31
C ASP A 137 1.61 -9.85 15.87
N ILE A 138 1.62 -9.32 14.63
CA ILE A 138 2.73 -8.58 14.04
C ILE A 138 2.20 -7.40 13.21
N GLY A 139 3.08 -6.45 12.89
CA GLY A 139 2.82 -5.39 11.91
C GLY A 139 3.76 -5.53 10.72
N ILE A 140 3.23 -5.49 9.49
CA ILE A 140 4.02 -5.41 8.25
C ILE A 140 3.42 -4.30 7.41
N SER A 141 4.15 -3.20 7.25
CA SER A 141 3.69 -2.01 6.54
C SER A 141 4.89 -1.10 6.22
N SER A 142 5.92 -1.66 5.59
CA SER A 142 7.16 -0.95 5.20
C SER A 142 7.73 -0.06 6.31
N PHE A 143 7.76 -0.57 7.55
CA PHE A 143 8.25 0.21 8.68
C PHE A 143 9.77 0.41 8.60
N THR A 144 10.22 1.62 8.29
CA THR A 144 11.60 2.03 8.50
C THR A 144 12.01 1.81 9.96
N VAL A 145 13.12 1.16 10.19
CA VAL A 145 13.66 0.98 11.55
C VAL A 145 14.29 2.27 12.02
N THR A 146 13.78 2.83 13.13
CA THR A 146 14.33 4.02 13.79
C THR A 146 14.54 3.76 15.28
N LYS A 147 15.43 4.53 15.92
CA LYS A 147 15.66 4.44 17.36
C LYS A 147 14.34 4.65 18.14
N GLU A 148 13.54 5.62 17.71
CA GLU A 148 12.26 5.93 18.33
C GLU A 148 11.26 4.77 18.22
N ARG A 149 11.10 4.20 17.01
CA ARG A 149 10.21 3.06 16.81
C ARG A 149 10.66 1.83 17.60
N MET A 150 11.99 1.61 17.73
CA MET A 150 12.54 0.53 18.56
C MET A 150 12.27 0.68 20.06
N GLU A 151 11.89 1.86 20.56
CA GLU A 151 11.40 2.02 21.93
C GLU A 151 10.00 1.40 22.11
N ALA A 152 9.17 1.44 21.06
CA ALA A 152 7.78 0.99 21.07
C ALA A 152 7.59 -0.48 20.63
N GLY A 153 8.50 -1.02 19.81
CA GLY A 153 8.44 -2.38 19.26
C GLY A 153 9.81 -3.01 19.10
N ASP A 154 9.85 -4.31 18.81
CA ASP A 154 11.03 -4.98 18.27
C ASP A 154 10.83 -5.17 16.77
N PHE A 155 11.91 -5.13 15.99
CA PHE A 155 11.85 -5.09 14.54
C PHE A 155 12.71 -6.18 13.92
N VAL A 156 12.16 -6.85 12.90
CA VAL A 156 12.86 -7.90 12.14
C VAL A 156 12.95 -7.48 10.68
N THR A 157 14.15 -7.20 10.18
CA THR A 157 14.35 -6.65 8.83
C THR A 157 13.98 -7.65 7.75
N TYR A 158 13.34 -7.15 6.68
CA TYR A 158 13.02 -7.93 5.49
C TYR A 158 13.26 -7.16 4.19
N PHE A 159 13.43 -5.85 4.21
CA PHE A 159 13.56 -5.03 3.01
C PHE A 159 14.44 -3.81 3.31
N LYS A 160 14.81 -3.05 2.29
CA LYS A 160 15.42 -1.72 2.42
C LYS A 160 14.91 -0.82 1.31
N ALA A 161 14.61 0.43 1.65
CA ALA A 161 14.20 1.45 0.69
C ALA A 161 14.86 2.79 0.97
N GLY A 162 15.03 3.58 -0.07
CA GLY A 162 15.23 5.02 0.02
C GLY A 162 13.89 5.73 -0.08
N SER A 163 13.90 7.05 0.01
CA SER A 163 12.73 7.90 -0.20
C SER A 163 12.89 8.76 -1.45
N THR A 164 11.80 9.04 -2.13
CA THR A 164 11.77 9.79 -3.40
C THR A 164 10.78 10.94 -3.32
N PHE A 165 11.21 12.10 -3.77
CA PHE A 165 10.33 13.23 -4.02
C PHE A 165 9.62 13.08 -5.36
N VAL A 166 8.31 13.39 -5.39
CA VAL A 166 7.50 13.28 -6.60
C VAL A 166 6.72 14.57 -6.83
N VAL A 167 6.76 15.07 -8.06
CA VAL A 167 6.07 16.28 -8.52
C VAL A 167 5.15 15.98 -9.70
N GLN A 168 4.32 16.94 -10.06
CA GLN A 168 3.64 16.88 -11.36
C GLN A 168 4.64 16.90 -12.52
N LYS A 169 4.31 16.21 -13.60
CA LYS A 169 5.14 16.13 -14.81
C LYS A 169 5.60 17.49 -15.31
N GLY A 170 6.91 17.62 -15.51
CA GLY A 170 7.55 18.86 -15.92
C GLY A 170 7.75 19.87 -14.79
N ASN A 171 7.50 19.49 -13.54
CA ASN A 171 7.70 20.33 -12.36
C ASN A 171 7.18 21.77 -12.55
N PRO A 172 5.86 21.98 -12.78
CA PRO A 172 5.32 23.28 -13.15
C PRO A 172 5.55 24.37 -12.09
N ASN A 173 5.62 23.97 -10.82
CA ASN A 173 5.86 24.87 -9.70
C ASN A 173 7.36 25.13 -9.43
N LYS A 174 8.25 24.52 -10.25
CA LYS A 174 9.72 24.66 -10.13
C LYS A 174 10.23 24.36 -8.73
N VAL A 175 9.68 23.32 -8.11
CA VAL A 175 10.12 22.87 -6.78
C VAL A 175 11.58 22.46 -6.84
N ASP A 176 12.35 22.90 -5.85
CA ASP A 176 13.72 22.47 -5.60
C ASP A 176 13.72 21.57 -4.36
N SER A 177 13.97 20.26 -4.55
CA SER A 177 13.98 19.29 -3.44
C SER A 177 15.06 19.55 -2.39
N SER A 178 16.07 20.37 -2.72
CA SER A 178 17.09 20.79 -1.76
C SER A 178 16.66 21.97 -0.87
N ASN A 179 15.53 22.61 -1.17
CA ASN A 179 15.00 23.74 -0.40
C ASN A 179 13.47 23.77 -0.48
N LEU A 180 12.81 23.16 0.49
CA LEU A 180 11.35 23.05 0.57
C LEU A 180 10.67 24.24 1.24
N CYS A 181 11.40 25.29 1.67
CA CYS A 181 10.82 26.45 2.34
C CYS A 181 9.79 27.14 1.43
N GLY A 182 8.55 27.31 1.95
CA GLY A 182 7.43 27.89 1.21
C GLY A 182 6.71 26.94 0.24
N VAL A 183 7.15 25.68 0.14
CA VAL A 183 6.56 24.64 -0.73
C VAL A 183 5.41 23.93 -0.01
N LYS A 184 4.38 23.50 -0.76
CA LYS A 184 3.31 22.64 -0.26
C LYS A 184 3.73 21.19 -0.40
N VAL A 185 4.07 20.55 0.72
CA VAL A 185 4.57 19.18 0.77
C VAL A 185 3.51 18.24 1.32
N ALA A 186 3.09 17.25 0.53
CA ALA A 186 2.18 16.20 0.97
C ALA A 186 2.98 15.01 1.49
N VAL A 187 2.61 14.49 2.66
CA VAL A 187 3.24 13.33 3.32
C VAL A 187 2.19 12.47 4.00
N GLN A 188 2.51 11.20 4.20
CA GLN A 188 1.66 10.34 5.01
C GLN A 188 1.97 10.52 6.49
N THR A 189 0.92 10.59 7.31
CA THR A 189 1.03 10.80 8.75
C THR A 189 1.77 9.64 9.46
N GLY A 190 2.75 9.99 10.30
CA GLY A 190 3.52 9.05 11.13
C GLY A 190 4.69 8.40 10.40
N THR A 191 5.01 8.84 9.17
CA THR A 191 6.17 8.38 8.41
C THR A 191 7.45 9.13 8.80
N THR A 192 8.60 8.55 8.50
CA THR A 192 9.90 9.22 8.62
C THR A 192 9.99 10.42 7.69
N GLN A 193 9.33 10.36 6.54
CA GLN A 193 9.25 11.48 5.60
C GLN A 193 8.50 12.68 6.20
N GLU A 194 7.39 12.43 6.95
CA GLU A 194 6.72 13.50 7.67
C GLU A 194 7.62 14.12 8.74
N GLU A 195 8.36 13.30 9.49
CA GLU A 195 9.31 13.77 10.51
C GLU A 195 10.43 14.62 9.90
N GLU A 196 11.00 14.19 8.77
CA GLU A 196 12.03 14.94 8.04
C GLU A 196 11.51 16.28 7.55
N VAL A 197 10.35 16.32 6.91
CA VAL A 197 9.73 17.56 6.43
C VAL A 197 9.39 18.51 7.59
N ASN A 198 8.99 17.98 8.76
CA ASN A 198 8.79 18.79 9.96
C ASN A 198 10.09 19.41 10.46
N LYS A 199 11.21 18.66 10.47
CA LYS A 199 12.54 19.20 10.82
C LYS A 199 12.98 20.31 9.86
N ASP A 200 12.78 20.09 8.57
CA ASP A 200 13.10 21.10 7.54
C ASP A 200 12.24 22.35 7.72
N ASN A 201 10.97 22.20 8.08
CA ASN A 201 10.07 23.31 8.37
C ASN A 201 10.54 24.15 9.57
N GLU A 202 10.98 23.50 10.64
CA GLU A 202 11.58 24.23 11.78
C GLU A 202 12.86 24.96 11.38
N GLN A 203 13.69 24.37 10.51
CA GLN A 203 14.89 25.03 9.98
C GLN A 203 14.53 26.24 9.10
N CYS A 204 13.53 26.13 8.21
CA CYS A 204 13.05 27.26 7.41
C CYS A 204 12.63 28.44 8.29
N LYS A 205 11.85 28.18 9.36
CA LYS A 205 11.44 29.21 10.32
C LYS A 205 12.62 29.84 11.06
N ALA A 206 13.59 29.02 11.49
CA ALA A 206 14.79 29.50 12.17
C ALA A 206 15.65 30.40 11.27
N ASP A 207 15.69 30.09 9.97
CA ASP A 207 16.39 30.89 8.96
C ASP A 207 15.63 32.13 8.52
N GLY A 208 14.41 32.38 9.02
CA GLY A 208 13.54 33.50 8.64
C GLY A 208 12.98 33.38 7.22
N LYS A 209 12.93 32.14 6.68
CA LYS A 209 12.29 31.82 5.39
C LYS A 209 10.81 31.48 5.58
N ASP A 210 10.09 31.38 4.48
CA ASP A 210 8.69 30.94 4.49
C ASP A 210 8.60 29.50 5.01
N ALA A 211 7.59 29.24 5.85
CA ALA A 211 7.34 27.90 6.37
C ALA A 211 6.89 26.95 5.26
N ILE A 212 7.22 25.66 5.39
CA ILE A 212 6.68 24.61 4.54
C ILE A 212 5.18 24.44 4.85
N ASP A 213 4.32 24.39 3.84
CA ASP A 213 2.90 24.03 4.00
C ASP A 213 2.79 22.49 3.98
N ILE A 214 2.85 21.89 5.18
CA ILE A 214 2.83 20.43 5.33
C ILE A 214 1.39 19.92 5.28
N GLN A 215 1.07 19.14 4.24
CA GLN A 215 -0.23 18.52 4.03
C GLN A 215 -0.16 17.04 4.41
N SER A 216 -0.36 16.75 5.69
CA SER A 216 -0.35 15.40 6.22
C SER A 216 -1.69 14.69 6.00
N SER A 217 -1.66 13.48 5.45
CA SER A 217 -2.82 12.63 5.20
C SER A 217 -2.65 11.25 5.80
N LYS A 218 -3.74 10.64 6.27
CA LYS A 218 -3.71 9.29 6.85
C LYS A 218 -3.48 8.19 5.82
N LEU A 219 -3.81 8.43 4.56
CA LEU A 219 -3.71 7.48 3.46
C LEU A 219 -2.70 7.99 2.43
N GLN A 220 -1.78 7.14 1.99
CA GLN A 220 -0.83 7.47 0.93
C GLN A 220 -1.52 7.76 -0.41
N THR A 221 -2.66 7.14 -0.68
CA THR A 221 -3.47 7.43 -1.86
C THR A 221 -3.95 8.88 -1.90
N ASP A 222 -4.27 9.48 -0.75
CA ASP A 222 -4.65 10.89 -0.66
C ASP A 222 -3.45 11.80 -0.89
N VAL A 223 -2.27 11.42 -0.37
CA VAL A 223 -0.99 12.11 -0.60
C VAL A 223 -0.68 12.18 -2.09
N THR A 224 -0.70 11.03 -2.77
CA THR A 224 -0.49 10.95 -4.23
C THR A 224 -1.50 11.79 -5.00
N THR A 225 -2.79 11.71 -4.62
CA THR A 225 -3.87 12.47 -5.26
C THR A 225 -3.70 13.98 -5.07
N ALA A 226 -3.19 14.43 -3.93
CA ALA A 226 -2.96 15.85 -3.66
C ALA A 226 -1.98 16.45 -4.67
N VAL A 227 -0.88 15.75 -4.99
CA VAL A 227 0.08 16.21 -6.00
C VAL A 227 -0.46 16.03 -7.41
N ALA A 228 -1.05 14.88 -7.74
CA ALA A 228 -1.61 14.64 -9.07
C ALA A 228 -2.68 15.68 -9.46
N SER A 229 -3.47 16.18 -8.49
CA SER A 229 -4.48 17.21 -8.68
C SER A 229 -3.98 18.66 -8.56
N GLY A 230 -2.70 18.87 -8.20
CA GLY A 230 -2.12 20.20 -7.98
C GLY A 230 -2.53 20.88 -6.68
N LYS A 231 -3.09 20.15 -5.70
CA LYS A 231 -3.34 20.66 -4.36
C LYS A 231 -2.06 20.82 -3.55
N ALA A 232 -1.12 19.89 -3.70
CA ALA A 232 0.24 19.99 -3.19
C ALA A 232 1.22 20.08 -4.35
N ASP A 233 2.40 20.64 -4.08
CA ASP A 233 3.43 20.85 -5.08
C ASP A 233 4.31 19.60 -5.27
N ILE A 234 4.51 18.85 -4.18
CA ILE A 234 5.39 17.69 -4.09
C ILE A 234 4.88 16.71 -3.04
N PHE A 235 5.11 15.42 -3.22
CA PHE A 235 5.02 14.46 -2.13
C PHE A 235 6.35 13.73 -1.90
N TYR A 236 6.51 13.17 -0.70
CA TYR A 236 7.69 12.45 -0.27
C TYR A 236 7.28 11.10 0.33
N ALA A 237 7.77 10.00 -0.24
CA ALA A 237 7.44 8.64 0.15
C ALA A 237 8.58 7.67 -0.21
N ASP A 238 8.50 6.43 0.27
CA ASP A 238 9.46 5.39 -0.10
C ASP A 238 9.56 5.19 -1.61
N THR A 239 10.78 4.96 -2.10
CA THR A 239 11.08 4.83 -3.53
C THR A 239 10.16 3.83 -4.27
N PRO A 240 9.85 2.63 -3.77
CA PRO A 240 8.92 1.73 -4.45
C PRO A 240 7.52 2.32 -4.59
N VAL A 241 7.05 3.05 -3.58
CA VAL A 241 5.72 3.67 -3.55
C VAL A 241 5.65 4.84 -4.52
N ALA A 242 6.67 5.69 -4.52
CA ALA A 242 6.82 6.77 -5.49
C ALA A 242 6.84 6.22 -6.92
N GLY A 243 7.64 5.20 -7.20
CA GLY A 243 7.73 4.55 -8.51
C GLY A 243 6.39 3.93 -8.96
N TYR A 244 5.66 3.29 -8.04
CA TYR A 244 4.34 2.74 -8.33
C TYR A 244 3.33 3.86 -8.64
N ALA A 245 3.29 4.93 -7.84
CA ALA A 245 2.41 6.08 -8.07
C ALA A 245 2.65 6.74 -9.44
N ILE A 246 3.92 6.95 -9.82
CA ILE A 246 4.30 7.50 -11.13
C ILE A 246 3.78 6.58 -12.24
N LYS A 247 4.02 5.27 -12.14
CA LYS A 247 3.56 4.29 -13.13
C LYS A 247 2.04 4.26 -13.27
N GLN A 248 1.30 4.32 -12.16
CA GLN A 248 -0.17 4.26 -12.15
C GLN A 248 -0.82 5.54 -12.69
N THR A 249 -0.17 6.67 -12.49
CA THR A 249 -0.68 7.97 -12.97
C THR A 249 -0.24 8.31 -14.39
N GLY A 250 0.49 7.40 -15.07
CA GLY A 250 0.99 7.60 -16.42
C GLY A 250 1.91 8.81 -16.51
N ASP A 251 1.59 9.76 -17.41
CA ASP A 251 2.41 10.95 -17.60
C ASP A 251 2.05 12.11 -16.65
N THR A 252 1.31 11.87 -15.58
CA THR A 252 0.86 12.94 -14.65
C THR A 252 1.92 13.32 -13.64
N LEU A 253 2.70 12.36 -13.17
CA LEU A 253 3.72 12.52 -12.13
C LEU A 253 5.10 12.14 -12.63
N GLU A 254 6.14 12.68 -11.98
CA GLU A 254 7.54 12.29 -12.17
C GLU A 254 8.34 12.42 -10.87
N ALA A 255 9.42 11.63 -10.76
CA ALA A 255 10.37 11.77 -9.66
C ALA A 255 11.17 13.07 -9.79
N LEU A 256 11.50 13.69 -8.66
CA LEU A 256 12.31 14.89 -8.59
C LEU A 256 13.60 14.62 -7.80
N GLY A 257 14.74 14.74 -8.46
CA GLY A 257 16.06 14.47 -7.89
C GLY A 257 16.38 12.97 -7.82
N GLU A 258 17.34 12.62 -6.99
CA GLU A 258 17.74 11.24 -6.72
C GLU A 258 17.07 10.74 -5.44
N ASP A 259 17.03 9.41 -5.28
CA ASP A 259 16.53 8.78 -4.06
C ASP A 259 17.38 9.17 -2.86
N VAL A 260 16.73 9.43 -1.74
CA VAL A 260 17.35 9.87 -0.49
C VAL A 260 17.41 8.70 0.49
N GLY A 261 18.55 8.52 1.13
CA GLY A 261 18.77 7.65 2.29
C GLY A 261 18.15 6.24 2.16
N VAL A 262 19.00 5.21 2.05
CA VAL A 262 18.51 3.83 2.05
C VAL A 262 18.56 3.28 3.48
N THR A 263 17.39 2.92 4.02
CA THR A 263 17.24 2.43 5.39
C THR A 263 16.55 1.06 5.41
N PRO A 264 16.79 0.21 6.43
CA PRO A 264 16.09 -1.06 6.56
C PRO A 264 14.62 -0.85 6.93
N GLU A 265 13.76 -1.66 6.31
CA GLU A 265 12.37 -1.84 6.66
C GLU A 265 12.16 -3.19 7.34
N ALA A 266 11.21 -3.25 8.26
CA ALA A 266 11.09 -4.40 9.15
C ALA A 266 9.64 -4.75 9.52
N VAL A 267 9.46 -6.01 9.89
CA VAL A 267 8.27 -6.51 10.60
C VAL A 267 8.33 -5.98 12.03
N ALA A 268 7.27 -5.34 12.47
CA ALA A 268 7.10 -4.91 13.86
C ALA A 268 6.54 -6.04 14.72
N VAL A 269 7.19 -6.30 15.84
CA VAL A 269 6.83 -7.28 16.85
C VAL A 269 6.61 -6.56 18.18
N LYS A 270 5.77 -7.12 19.05
CA LYS A 270 5.55 -6.55 20.39
C LYS A 270 6.87 -6.37 21.13
N LYS A 271 7.06 -5.20 21.73
CA LYS A 271 8.28 -4.89 22.49
C LYS A 271 8.55 -5.92 23.57
N GLY A 272 9.75 -6.52 23.54
CA GLY A 272 10.21 -7.53 24.50
C GLY A 272 9.71 -8.96 24.21
N ASP A 273 8.94 -9.19 23.15
CA ASP A 273 8.57 -10.54 22.71
C ASP A 273 9.66 -11.17 21.84
N SER A 274 10.75 -11.56 22.49
CA SER A 274 11.91 -12.15 21.81
C SER A 274 11.62 -13.47 21.10
N LYS A 275 10.61 -14.23 21.55
CA LYS A 275 10.23 -15.50 20.92
C LYS A 275 9.56 -15.27 19.56
N THR A 276 8.59 -14.37 19.51
CA THR A 276 7.96 -13.97 18.24
C THR A 276 8.98 -13.34 17.31
N ALA A 277 9.86 -12.47 17.80
CA ALA A 277 10.91 -11.88 16.99
C ALA A 277 11.87 -12.94 16.41
N GLU A 278 12.29 -13.94 17.20
CA GLU A 278 13.14 -15.05 16.72
C GLU A 278 12.39 -15.94 15.70
N ALA A 279 11.11 -16.23 15.94
CA ALA A 279 10.30 -17.01 15.01
C ALA A 279 10.18 -16.30 13.65
N VAL A 280 9.85 -15.00 13.65
CA VAL A 280 9.74 -14.17 12.45
C VAL A 280 11.09 -14.10 11.73
N GLN A 281 12.20 -13.85 12.45
CA GLN A 281 13.53 -13.83 11.88
C GLN A 281 13.89 -15.13 11.15
N LYS A 282 13.68 -16.27 11.81
CA LYS A 282 13.98 -17.58 11.22
C LYS A 282 13.08 -17.89 10.03
N ALA A 283 11.80 -17.50 10.10
CA ALA A 283 10.88 -17.68 8.98
C ALA A 283 11.29 -16.83 7.75
N ILE A 284 11.62 -15.55 7.95
CA ILE A 284 12.13 -14.69 6.87
C ILE A 284 13.43 -15.28 6.30
N GLN A 285 14.38 -15.67 7.16
CA GLN A 285 15.65 -16.23 6.71
C GLN A 285 15.45 -17.52 5.90
N LYS A 286 14.56 -18.42 6.35
CA LYS A 286 14.18 -19.62 5.59
C LYS A 286 13.65 -19.29 4.20
N LEU A 287 12.75 -18.30 4.10
CA LEU A 287 12.21 -17.84 2.81
C LEU A 287 13.29 -17.20 1.91
N MET A 288 14.30 -16.57 2.50
CA MET A 288 15.48 -16.08 1.78
C MET A 288 16.33 -17.26 1.25
N ASP A 289 16.64 -18.21 2.11
CA ASP A 289 17.53 -19.33 1.82
C ASP A 289 16.94 -20.27 0.75
N ASP A 290 15.62 -20.46 0.71
CA ASP A 290 14.94 -21.29 -0.29
C ASP A 290 14.53 -20.52 -1.56
N GLY A 291 14.80 -19.22 -1.61
CA GLY A 291 14.55 -18.32 -2.73
C GLY A 291 13.09 -17.89 -2.90
N THR A 292 12.19 -18.24 -1.97
CA THR A 292 10.79 -17.79 -1.99
C THR A 292 10.68 -16.29 -1.81
N TYR A 293 11.42 -15.73 -0.85
CA TYR A 293 11.50 -14.29 -0.62
C TYR A 293 11.85 -13.51 -1.90
N LYS A 294 12.88 -13.97 -2.62
CA LYS A 294 13.27 -13.33 -3.88
C LYS A 294 12.14 -13.36 -4.91
N LYS A 295 11.43 -14.48 -5.03
CA LYS A 295 10.31 -14.61 -5.97
C LYS A 295 9.15 -13.67 -5.62
N ILE A 296 8.87 -13.47 -4.33
CA ILE A 296 7.89 -12.48 -3.87
C ILE A 296 8.28 -11.09 -4.38
N LEU A 297 9.51 -10.65 -4.13
CA LEU A 297 9.99 -9.34 -4.56
C LEU A 297 10.04 -9.18 -6.09
N ASP A 298 10.45 -10.23 -6.81
CA ASP A 298 10.47 -10.26 -8.29
C ASP A 298 9.04 -10.11 -8.86
N THR A 299 8.04 -10.73 -8.22
CA THR A 299 6.62 -10.63 -8.63
C THR A 299 6.14 -9.18 -8.64
N TRP A 300 6.60 -8.39 -7.69
CA TRP A 300 6.23 -7.00 -7.53
C TRP A 300 7.21 -6.00 -8.16
N GLY A 301 8.34 -6.50 -8.72
CA GLY A 301 9.35 -5.67 -9.37
C GLY A 301 10.16 -4.80 -8.41
N VAL A 302 10.28 -5.22 -7.14
CA VAL A 302 10.95 -4.48 -6.07
C VAL A 302 12.23 -5.14 -5.55
N SER A 303 12.82 -6.03 -6.34
CA SER A 303 14.01 -6.81 -5.94
C SER A 303 15.25 -5.98 -5.60
N SER A 304 15.29 -4.70 -6.00
CA SER A 304 16.36 -3.77 -5.62
C SER A 304 16.40 -3.49 -4.11
N GLY A 305 15.27 -3.65 -3.43
CA GLY A 305 15.16 -3.51 -1.98
C GLY A 305 15.46 -4.79 -1.19
N ALA A 306 15.87 -5.87 -1.86
CA ALA A 306 16.19 -7.13 -1.19
C ALA A 306 17.34 -6.96 -0.19
N VAL A 307 17.25 -7.70 0.93
CA VAL A 307 18.32 -7.86 1.92
C VAL A 307 18.72 -9.34 1.98
N ASP A 308 19.98 -9.60 2.34
CA ASP A 308 20.53 -10.96 2.35
C ASP A 308 20.30 -11.67 3.69
N LYS A 309 19.91 -10.92 4.72
CA LYS A 309 19.77 -11.43 6.08
C LYS A 309 18.67 -10.70 6.83
N ALA A 310 17.87 -11.47 7.57
CA ALA A 310 16.92 -10.94 8.54
C ALA A 310 17.64 -10.66 9.87
N GLU A 311 17.54 -9.43 10.38
CA GLU A 311 18.17 -8.99 11.63
C GLU A 311 17.12 -8.49 12.61
N ILE A 312 17.27 -8.87 13.89
CA ILE A 312 16.43 -8.35 14.97
C ILE A 312 17.07 -7.06 15.49
N ASN A 313 16.31 -5.97 15.53
CA ASN A 313 16.73 -4.66 16.03
C ASN A 313 18.10 -4.24 15.47
N PRO A 314 18.23 -4.06 14.14
CA PRO A 314 19.50 -3.69 13.54
C PRO A 314 19.99 -2.35 14.09
N SER A 315 21.31 -2.14 14.06
CA SER A 315 21.87 -0.84 14.38
C SER A 315 21.45 0.19 13.34
N VAL A 316 20.86 1.29 13.77
CA VAL A 316 20.52 2.45 12.94
C VAL A 316 21.23 3.69 13.49
N GLU A 317 21.69 4.56 12.60
CA GLU A 317 22.41 5.80 12.95
C GLU A 317 21.49 6.88 13.56
#